data_1042d0bfc02e10bae551589d8fcfe3bf
#
_entry.id   1042d0bfc02e10bae551589d8fcfe3bf
#
_cell.length_a   1.000
_cell.length_b   1.000
_cell.length_c   1.000
_cell.angle_alpha   90.00
_cell.angle_beta   90.00
_cell.angle_gamma   90.00
#
_symmetry.space_group_name_H-M   'P 1'
#
loop_
_entity.id
_entity.type
_entity.pdbx_description
1 polymer ?
#
loop_
_entity_poly.entity_id
_entity_poly.type
_entity_poly.pdbx_seq_one_letter_code
_entity_poly.pdbx_strand_id
1 'polypeptide(L)'
;MKNTNIINGGKILGTGGFGCIFSPALRCNDTKKRSKNTVSKLMLTKYAEQEHTILLKLNNTLKIIPNYENYFLINDFSICKPSKLTKTDLTNFQKCKTLKKNNITKKNVNSSLEKLMILNMPYGGETIDTFILKNRNYEKLVLMNNKMISLLISGICVMNKMNIYHNDIKDSNILIDYKNHHDVKVRLIDWGLTVHYIPFKNEIFPKHWRNRPLQFNVPFSVILFTDMFYNSYSNFLKEHEITINTKNITVLLKSKKSYLITFIKNYIKKWIKERGLGHYKYINKIIYCLFIHDIKNIKQIKQLTNKIIVNYLVEVVINFTFFKNDGSLNMREYLDTIFIHIVDIYGFIISYFPLYELFYENFNSLNEKQLLIFKKLKKIFIEFLYKPRIQV
;
A
#
# COMPACT_ATOMS: atom_id res chain seq x y z
N MET A 1 24.37 -42.86 0.82
CA MET A 1 24.78 -41.57 0.21
C MET A 1 23.61 -40.61 0.21
N LYS A 2 23.62 -39.54 1.03
CA LYS A 2 22.56 -38.54 1.05
C LYS A 2 22.68 -37.71 -0.22
N ASN A 3 21.71 -37.84 -1.14
CA ASN A 3 21.57 -36.95 -2.29
C ASN A 3 21.39 -35.52 -1.76
N THR A 4 22.46 -34.73 -1.69
CA THR A 4 22.40 -33.30 -1.46
C THR A 4 21.88 -32.69 -2.77
N ASN A 5 20.55 -32.53 -2.87
CA ASN A 5 19.94 -31.75 -3.93
C ASN A 5 20.59 -30.36 -3.96
N ILE A 6 21.52 -30.15 -4.89
CA ILE A 6 22.12 -28.86 -5.15
C ILE A 6 20.99 -27.91 -5.54
N ILE A 7 20.72 -26.93 -4.70
CA ILE A 7 19.71 -25.91 -4.98
C ILE A 7 20.24 -25.04 -6.09
N ASN A 8 19.70 -25.18 -7.30
CA ASN A 8 19.97 -24.29 -8.43
C ASN A 8 19.57 -22.85 -8.06
N GLY A 9 20.26 -21.86 -8.64
CA GLY A 9 20.18 -20.45 -8.26
C GLY A 9 18.78 -19.86 -8.13
N GLY A 10 18.69 -18.74 -7.43
CA GLY A 10 17.44 -18.03 -7.19
C GLY A 10 16.87 -17.42 -8.45
N LYS A 11 15.58 -17.62 -8.70
CA LYS A 11 14.82 -16.92 -9.76
C LYS A 11 14.17 -15.69 -9.18
N ILE A 12 14.02 -14.64 -9.99
CA ILE A 12 13.28 -13.45 -9.57
C ILE A 12 11.79 -13.82 -9.41
N LEU A 13 11.28 -13.70 -8.19
CA LEU A 13 9.86 -13.84 -7.85
C LEU A 13 9.09 -12.55 -8.12
N GLY A 14 9.68 -11.41 -7.76
CA GLY A 14 9.01 -10.11 -7.86
C GLY A 14 10.00 -8.95 -7.81
N THR A 15 9.49 -7.76 -8.11
CA THR A 15 10.25 -6.51 -8.02
C THR A 15 9.48 -5.52 -7.18
N GLY A 16 10.12 -5.00 -6.12
CA GLY A 16 9.59 -3.93 -5.28
C GLY A 16 10.16 -2.56 -5.63
N GLY A 17 9.73 -1.53 -4.93
CA GLY A 17 10.19 -0.15 -5.12
C GLY A 17 11.70 0.03 -4.94
N PHE A 18 12.33 -0.78 -4.09
CA PHE A 18 13.73 -0.64 -3.70
C PHE A 18 14.63 -1.82 -4.11
N GLY A 19 14.09 -2.94 -4.56
CA GLY A 19 14.88 -4.12 -4.90
C GLY A 19 14.12 -5.23 -5.59
N CYS A 20 14.76 -6.36 -5.75
CA CYS A 20 14.24 -7.53 -6.43
C CYS A 20 14.32 -8.76 -5.54
N ILE A 21 13.23 -9.53 -5.49
CA ILE A 21 13.09 -10.71 -4.64
C ILE A 21 13.53 -11.95 -5.42
N PHE A 22 14.41 -12.75 -4.83
CA PHE A 22 14.91 -14.00 -5.37
C PHE A 22 14.48 -15.18 -4.49
N SER A 23 14.06 -16.27 -5.12
CA SER A 23 13.79 -17.56 -4.46
C SER A 23 14.37 -18.70 -5.29
N PRO A 24 15.07 -19.66 -4.65
CA PRO A 24 15.63 -19.61 -3.31
C PRO A 24 16.59 -18.42 -3.12
N ALA A 25 16.96 -18.15 -1.86
CA ALA A 25 17.81 -17.03 -1.49
C ALA A 25 19.14 -16.99 -2.29
N LEU A 26 19.64 -15.79 -2.55
CA LEU A 26 20.98 -15.58 -3.09
C LEU A 26 22.04 -15.99 -2.06
N ARG A 27 23.24 -16.30 -2.52
CA ARG A 27 24.38 -16.61 -1.64
C ARG A 27 24.99 -15.33 -1.08
N CYS A 28 25.28 -15.34 0.21
CA CYS A 28 26.13 -14.35 0.85
C CYS A 28 27.61 -14.70 0.65
N ASN A 29 28.50 -13.74 0.74
CA ASN A 29 29.94 -13.96 0.62
C ASN A 29 30.49 -14.93 1.70
N ASP A 30 29.90 -14.88 2.88
CA ASP A 30 30.28 -15.65 4.06
C ASP A 30 29.64 -17.04 4.15
N THR A 31 28.71 -17.37 3.22
CA THR A 31 27.97 -18.63 3.27
C THR A 31 28.18 -19.47 2.00
N LYS A 32 28.42 -20.78 2.19
CA LYS A 32 28.58 -21.74 1.09
C LYS A 32 27.25 -22.30 0.58
N LYS A 33 26.19 -22.26 1.37
CA LYS A 33 24.91 -22.91 1.06
C LYS A 33 23.76 -21.89 0.93
N ARG A 34 22.80 -22.19 0.04
CA ARG A 34 21.54 -21.45 -0.09
C ARG A 34 20.49 -22.08 0.84
N SER A 35 19.68 -21.28 1.47
CA SER A 35 18.51 -21.76 2.21
C SER A 35 17.31 -21.93 1.28
N LYS A 36 16.61 -23.07 1.39
CA LYS A 36 15.36 -23.33 0.62
C LYS A 36 14.17 -22.51 1.12
N ASN A 37 14.13 -22.27 2.44
CA ASN A 37 12.99 -21.62 3.10
C ASN A 37 13.23 -20.09 3.29
N THR A 38 14.17 -19.55 2.55
CA THR A 38 14.53 -18.13 2.63
C THR A 38 14.46 -17.52 1.24
N VAL A 39 14.03 -16.29 1.19
CA VAL A 39 14.10 -15.42 -0.01
C VAL A 39 15.08 -14.29 0.25
N SER A 40 15.63 -13.74 -0.82
CA SER A 40 16.57 -12.61 -0.76
C SER A 40 16.01 -11.42 -1.52
N LYS A 41 16.02 -10.25 -0.89
CA LYS A 41 15.77 -8.97 -1.55
C LYS A 41 17.11 -8.31 -1.86
N LEU A 42 17.49 -8.28 -3.15
CA LEU A 42 18.74 -7.64 -3.62
C LEU A 42 18.46 -6.15 -3.87
N MET A 43 19.19 -5.28 -3.22
CA MET A 43 18.97 -3.83 -3.21
C MET A 43 20.31 -3.07 -3.17
N LEU A 44 20.26 -1.75 -3.36
CA LEU A 44 21.39 -0.89 -3.01
C LEU A 44 21.62 -0.93 -1.49
N THR A 45 22.89 -0.91 -1.07
CA THR A 45 23.30 -1.04 0.33
C THR A 45 22.50 -0.12 1.25
N LYS A 46 22.39 1.17 0.92
CA LYS A 46 21.67 2.15 1.75
C LYS A 46 20.19 1.78 2.01
N TYR A 47 19.52 1.20 1.02
CA TYR A 47 18.10 0.80 1.19
C TYR A 47 17.98 -0.48 2.01
N ALA A 48 18.92 -1.42 1.84
CA ALA A 48 18.93 -2.65 2.64
C ALA A 48 19.17 -2.36 4.13
N GLU A 49 20.11 -1.49 4.45
CA GLU A 49 20.41 -1.05 5.82
C GLU A 49 19.22 -0.31 6.44
N GLN A 50 18.58 0.60 5.69
CA GLN A 50 17.39 1.30 6.13
C GLN A 50 16.23 0.34 6.43
N GLU A 51 15.93 -0.58 5.49
CA GLU A 51 14.85 -1.55 5.66
C GLU A 51 15.14 -2.50 6.84
N HIS A 52 16.37 -2.97 6.97
CA HIS A 52 16.80 -3.81 8.09
C HIS A 52 16.63 -3.09 9.44
N THR A 53 17.04 -1.83 9.53
CA THR A 53 16.87 -1.01 10.76
C THR A 53 15.40 -0.83 11.12
N ILE A 54 14.53 -0.61 10.13
CA ILE A 54 13.08 -0.53 10.34
C ILE A 54 12.55 -1.86 10.88
N LEU A 55 12.95 -2.98 10.30
CA LEU A 55 12.50 -4.32 10.70
C LEU A 55 12.93 -4.67 12.13
N LEU A 56 14.16 -4.32 12.55
CA LEU A 56 14.62 -4.50 13.92
C LEU A 56 13.76 -3.71 14.92
N LYS A 57 13.45 -2.44 14.62
CA LYS A 57 12.59 -1.60 15.46
C LYS A 57 11.18 -2.20 15.55
N LEU A 58 10.60 -2.59 14.42
CA LEU A 58 9.27 -3.18 14.36
C LEU A 58 9.19 -4.50 15.11
N ASN A 59 10.18 -5.38 14.95
CA ASN A 59 10.22 -6.64 15.70
C ASN A 59 10.22 -6.38 17.21
N ASN A 60 11.04 -5.46 17.69
CA ASN A 60 11.09 -5.11 19.12
C ASN A 60 9.77 -4.53 19.63
N THR A 61 9.02 -3.81 18.80
CA THR A 61 7.76 -3.17 19.20
C THR A 61 6.57 -4.10 19.03
N LEU A 62 6.45 -4.80 17.89
CA LEU A 62 5.26 -5.58 17.56
C LEU A 62 5.25 -6.98 18.20
N LYS A 63 6.38 -7.48 18.71
CA LYS A 63 6.46 -8.77 19.43
C LYS A 63 5.60 -8.86 20.70
N ILE A 64 5.14 -7.73 21.23
CA ILE A 64 4.21 -7.68 22.37
C ILE A 64 2.77 -8.04 21.95
N ILE A 65 2.44 -8.00 20.65
CA ILE A 65 1.14 -8.43 20.15
C ILE A 65 1.06 -9.94 20.23
N PRO A 66 0.04 -10.51 20.88
CA PRO A 66 -0.10 -11.96 20.98
C PRO A 66 -0.11 -12.62 19.60
N ASN A 67 0.71 -13.65 19.42
CA ASN A 67 0.83 -14.40 18.16
C ASN A 67 1.19 -13.52 16.94
N TYR A 68 1.95 -12.45 17.12
CA TYR A 68 2.32 -11.51 16.07
C TYR A 68 2.92 -12.17 14.82
N GLU A 69 3.58 -13.30 14.97
CA GLU A 69 4.16 -14.12 13.88
C GLU A 69 3.11 -14.66 12.90
N ASN A 70 1.84 -14.70 13.32
CA ASN A 70 0.74 -15.07 12.44
C ASN A 70 0.27 -13.91 11.55
N TYR A 71 0.66 -12.67 11.91
CA TYR A 71 0.19 -11.44 11.26
C TYR A 71 1.31 -10.68 10.55
N PHE A 72 2.55 -10.79 11.03
CA PHE A 72 3.67 -9.98 10.56
C PHE A 72 4.87 -10.85 10.25
N LEU A 73 5.44 -10.69 9.05
CA LEU A 73 6.69 -11.34 8.68
C LEU A 73 7.85 -10.39 8.98
N ILE A 74 8.24 -10.33 10.25
CA ILE A 74 9.27 -9.41 10.79
C ILE A 74 10.35 -10.12 11.60
N ASN A 75 10.42 -11.46 11.53
CA ASN A 75 11.41 -12.30 12.23
C ASN A 75 12.46 -12.81 11.25
N ASP A 76 13.60 -13.25 11.80
CA ASP A 76 14.64 -13.99 11.09
C ASP A 76 15.18 -13.27 9.85
N PHE A 77 15.35 -11.95 9.98
CA PHE A 77 15.98 -11.13 8.95
C PHE A 77 17.49 -11.09 9.15
N SER A 78 18.22 -11.08 8.05
CA SER A 78 19.65 -10.81 8.05
C SER A 78 20.07 -10.05 6.81
N ILE A 79 21.12 -9.26 6.91
CA ILE A 79 21.75 -8.61 5.77
C ILE A 79 23.14 -9.15 5.52
N CYS A 80 23.53 -9.25 4.26
CA CYS A 80 24.87 -9.67 3.88
C CYS A 80 25.27 -9.12 2.51
N LYS A 81 26.58 -9.10 2.23
CA LYS A 81 27.09 -8.84 0.88
C LYS A 81 26.81 -10.03 -0.05
N PRO A 82 26.32 -9.77 -1.28
CA PRO A 82 26.09 -10.84 -2.24
C PRO A 82 27.39 -11.48 -2.75
N SER A 83 27.42 -12.82 -2.83
CA SER A 83 28.38 -13.51 -3.67
C SER A 83 28.09 -13.28 -5.14
N LYS A 84 29.05 -13.59 -6.00
CA LYS A 84 28.87 -13.54 -7.46
C LYS A 84 27.61 -14.29 -7.89
N LEU A 85 26.69 -13.60 -8.58
CA LEU A 85 25.45 -14.17 -9.08
C LEU A 85 25.73 -15.16 -10.20
N THR A 86 25.12 -16.34 -10.12
CA THR A 86 25.26 -17.41 -11.12
C THR A 86 24.43 -17.11 -12.37
N LYS A 87 24.67 -17.89 -13.46
CA LYS A 87 23.84 -17.83 -14.68
C LYS A 87 22.35 -18.01 -14.35
N THR A 88 22.02 -18.89 -13.41
CA THR A 88 20.65 -19.16 -12.97
C THR A 88 20.04 -17.97 -12.21
N ASP A 89 20.79 -17.32 -11.31
CA ASP A 89 20.35 -16.11 -10.62
C ASP A 89 20.06 -14.96 -11.60
N LEU A 90 20.78 -14.92 -12.69
CA LEU A 90 20.63 -13.91 -13.73
C LEU A 90 19.49 -14.21 -14.73
N THR A 91 18.81 -15.36 -14.58
CA THR A 91 17.62 -15.66 -15.39
C THR A 91 16.52 -14.68 -15.05
N ASN A 92 15.97 -14.02 -16.07
CA ASN A 92 14.93 -12.96 -15.93
C ASN A 92 15.38 -11.70 -15.15
N PHE A 93 16.69 -11.45 -15.00
CA PHE A 93 17.20 -10.26 -14.28
C PHE A 93 16.70 -8.94 -14.91
N GLN A 94 16.35 -8.93 -16.19
CA GLN A 94 15.73 -7.78 -16.85
C GLN A 94 14.40 -7.34 -16.23
N LYS A 95 13.73 -8.22 -15.48
CA LYS A 95 12.51 -7.89 -14.73
C LYS A 95 12.82 -6.98 -13.53
N CYS A 96 14.07 -6.91 -13.09
CA CYS A 96 14.50 -6.07 -11.97
C CYS A 96 14.59 -4.59 -12.38
N LYS A 97 13.44 -3.95 -12.51
CA LYS A 97 13.33 -2.55 -12.98
C LYS A 97 14.03 -1.56 -12.04
N THR A 98 13.99 -1.81 -10.73
CA THR A 98 14.55 -0.91 -9.71
C THR A 98 16.08 -0.83 -9.80
N LEU A 99 16.77 -1.95 -9.92
CA LEU A 99 18.23 -1.96 -10.10
C LEU A 99 18.62 -1.39 -11.48
N LYS A 100 17.82 -1.65 -12.51
CA LYS A 100 18.05 -1.07 -13.87
C LYS A 100 17.98 0.47 -13.83
N LYS A 101 17.07 1.08 -13.08
CA LYS A 101 16.99 2.53 -12.89
C LYS A 101 18.26 3.12 -12.24
N ASN A 102 19.02 2.29 -11.54
CA ASN A 102 20.31 2.64 -10.94
C ASN A 102 21.50 2.13 -11.78
N ASN A 103 21.30 1.94 -13.07
CA ASN A 103 22.30 1.47 -14.03
C ASN A 103 22.90 0.09 -13.71
N ILE A 104 22.23 -0.73 -12.87
CA ILE A 104 22.63 -2.10 -12.57
C ILE A 104 21.78 -3.07 -13.38
N THR A 105 22.42 -3.74 -14.32
CA THR A 105 21.79 -4.63 -15.29
C THR A 105 22.37 -6.03 -15.19
N LYS A 106 21.80 -7.00 -15.92
CA LYS A 106 22.33 -8.36 -16.03
C LYS A 106 23.82 -8.38 -16.45
N LYS A 107 24.27 -7.41 -17.28
CA LYS A 107 25.63 -7.37 -17.82
C LYS A 107 26.68 -6.95 -16.78
N ASN A 108 26.32 -6.04 -15.87
CA ASN A 108 27.27 -5.42 -14.94
C ASN A 108 26.97 -5.64 -13.45
N VAL A 109 25.93 -6.40 -13.08
CA VAL A 109 25.59 -6.63 -11.67
C VAL A 109 26.75 -7.29 -10.91
N ASN A 110 27.47 -8.24 -11.52
CA ASN A 110 28.59 -8.91 -10.88
C ASN A 110 29.85 -8.04 -10.71
N SER A 111 29.97 -6.95 -11.43
CA SER A 111 31.01 -5.93 -11.23
C SER A 111 30.55 -4.77 -10.35
N SER A 112 29.31 -4.82 -9.84
CA SER A 112 28.71 -3.77 -9.01
C SER A 112 28.27 -4.31 -7.64
N LEU A 113 28.78 -5.48 -7.22
CA LEU A 113 28.34 -6.15 -5.98
C LEU A 113 28.66 -5.33 -4.73
N GLU A 114 29.69 -4.52 -4.74
CA GLU A 114 30.06 -3.63 -3.65
C GLU A 114 28.98 -2.58 -3.33
N LYS A 115 28.18 -2.20 -4.33
CA LYS A 115 27.04 -1.25 -4.19
C LYS A 115 25.79 -1.93 -3.69
N LEU A 116 25.78 -3.27 -3.61
CA LEU A 116 24.62 -4.08 -3.34
C LEU A 116 24.69 -4.74 -1.96
N MET A 117 23.53 -5.00 -1.41
CA MET A 117 23.30 -5.77 -0.19
C MET A 117 22.09 -6.68 -0.41
N ILE A 118 22.14 -7.84 0.22
CA ILE A 118 21.02 -8.77 0.31
C ILE A 118 20.35 -8.56 1.68
N LEU A 119 19.03 -8.42 1.67
CA LEU A 119 18.18 -8.63 2.84
C LEU A 119 17.55 -10.01 2.71
N ASN A 120 17.94 -10.94 3.56
CA ASN A 120 17.37 -12.28 3.63
C ASN A 120 16.17 -12.28 4.57
N MET A 121 15.14 -13.02 4.21
CA MET A 121 13.91 -13.15 5.00
C MET A 121 13.30 -14.53 4.81
N PRO A 122 12.50 -15.04 5.77
CA PRO A 122 11.79 -16.32 5.60
C PRO A 122 10.88 -16.27 4.36
N TYR A 123 10.68 -17.44 3.73
CA TYR A 123 9.65 -17.58 2.71
C TYR A 123 8.28 -17.51 3.37
N GLY A 124 7.49 -16.52 3.02
CA GLY A 124 6.20 -16.24 3.66
C GLY A 124 4.98 -16.80 2.95
N GLY A 125 5.17 -17.57 1.88
CA GLY A 125 4.07 -18.03 1.03
C GLY A 125 3.94 -17.23 -0.27
N GLU A 126 2.75 -17.18 -0.83
CA GLU A 126 2.42 -16.42 -2.03
C GLU A 126 1.54 -15.21 -1.72
N THR A 127 1.54 -14.22 -2.60
CA THR A 127 0.70 -13.03 -2.45
C THR A 127 -0.78 -13.36 -2.60
N ILE A 128 -1.66 -12.57 -1.97
CA ILE A 128 -3.12 -12.80 -1.98
C ILE A 128 -3.68 -12.85 -3.40
N ASP A 129 -3.26 -11.95 -4.28
CA ASP A 129 -3.68 -11.95 -5.69
C ASP A 129 -3.30 -13.27 -6.39
N THR A 130 -2.05 -13.72 -6.20
CA THR A 130 -1.58 -15.00 -6.75
C THR A 130 -2.35 -16.19 -6.18
N PHE A 131 -2.63 -16.20 -4.88
CA PHE A 131 -3.41 -17.25 -4.23
C PHE A 131 -4.83 -17.31 -4.78
N ILE A 132 -5.53 -16.18 -4.92
CA ILE A 132 -6.88 -16.10 -5.47
C ILE A 132 -6.94 -16.63 -6.91
N LEU A 133 -5.97 -16.23 -7.74
CA LEU A 133 -5.93 -16.67 -9.15
C LEU A 133 -5.70 -18.19 -9.29
N LYS A 134 -4.90 -18.79 -8.41
CA LYS A 134 -4.60 -20.23 -8.42
C LYS A 134 -5.69 -21.08 -7.77
N ASN A 135 -6.38 -20.55 -6.77
CA ASN A 135 -7.28 -21.30 -5.92
C ASN A 135 -8.73 -20.81 -6.08
N ARG A 136 -9.45 -21.37 -7.06
CA ARG A 136 -10.88 -21.09 -7.27
C ARG A 136 -11.80 -21.90 -6.33
N ASN A 137 -11.23 -22.74 -5.45
CA ASN A 137 -11.99 -23.54 -4.49
C ASN A 137 -12.56 -22.62 -3.40
N TYR A 138 -13.87 -22.70 -3.20
CA TYR A 138 -14.61 -21.88 -2.26
C TYR A 138 -14.11 -22.02 -0.82
N GLU A 139 -13.84 -23.25 -0.36
CA GLU A 139 -13.37 -23.52 1.02
C GLU A 139 -12.02 -22.85 1.29
N LYS A 140 -11.08 -22.89 0.33
CA LYS A 140 -9.79 -22.22 0.46
C LYS A 140 -9.96 -20.70 0.51
N LEU A 141 -10.87 -20.13 -0.27
CA LEU A 141 -11.15 -18.70 -0.25
C LEU A 141 -11.82 -18.27 1.06
N VAL A 142 -12.72 -19.10 1.62
CA VAL A 142 -13.32 -18.85 2.94
C VAL A 142 -12.25 -18.90 4.03
N LEU A 143 -11.35 -19.90 4.00
CA LEU A 143 -10.26 -20.00 4.97
C LEU A 143 -9.30 -18.80 4.86
N MET A 144 -8.93 -18.40 3.64
CA MET A 144 -8.17 -17.17 3.40
C MET A 144 -8.88 -15.97 4.02
N ASN A 145 -10.18 -15.80 3.74
CA ASN A 145 -10.95 -14.67 4.29
C ASN A 145 -10.94 -14.66 5.83
N ASN A 146 -11.14 -15.80 6.48
CA ASN A 146 -11.11 -15.90 7.93
C ASN A 146 -9.75 -15.48 8.51
N LYS A 147 -8.65 -15.88 7.87
CA LYS A 147 -7.30 -15.45 8.24
C LYS A 147 -7.04 -13.98 7.95
N MET A 148 -7.58 -13.44 6.85
CA MET A 148 -7.54 -12.02 6.55
C MET A 148 -8.27 -11.20 7.63
N ILE A 149 -9.46 -11.61 8.05
CA ILE A 149 -10.20 -10.94 9.13
C ILE A 149 -9.42 -11.02 10.45
N SER A 150 -8.79 -12.16 10.76
CA SER A 150 -7.91 -12.29 11.92
C SER A 150 -6.71 -11.32 11.83
N LEU A 151 -6.07 -11.20 10.66
CA LEU A 151 -5.02 -10.23 10.41
C LEU A 151 -5.51 -8.79 10.65
N LEU A 152 -6.71 -8.45 10.18
CA LEU A 152 -7.28 -7.11 10.41
C LEU A 152 -7.48 -6.84 11.90
N ILE A 153 -8.21 -7.72 12.59
CA ILE A 153 -8.67 -7.46 13.96
C ILE A 153 -7.51 -7.58 14.96
N SER A 154 -6.75 -8.67 14.89
CA SER A 154 -5.72 -9.01 15.88
C SER A 154 -4.32 -8.54 15.50
N GLY A 155 -4.09 -8.20 14.24
CA GLY A 155 -2.83 -7.65 13.74
C GLY A 155 -2.92 -6.15 13.50
N ILE A 156 -3.57 -5.74 12.40
CA ILE A 156 -3.55 -4.35 11.89
C ILE A 156 -4.16 -3.37 12.89
N CYS A 157 -5.37 -3.65 13.39
CA CYS A 157 -6.03 -2.74 14.34
C CYS A 157 -5.25 -2.61 15.65
N VAL A 158 -4.62 -3.69 16.12
CA VAL A 158 -3.78 -3.64 17.34
C VAL A 158 -2.51 -2.85 17.09
N MET A 159 -1.84 -3.06 15.96
CA MET A 159 -0.67 -2.29 15.52
C MET A 159 -0.99 -0.79 15.43
N ASN A 160 -2.13 -0.43 14.84
CA ASN A 160 -2.54 0.97 14.69
C ASN A 160 -2.83 1.63 16.06
N LYS A 161 -3.39 0.89 17.03
CA LYS A 161 -3.53 1.35 18.43
C LYS A 161 -2.19 1.63 19.11
N MET A 162 -1.10 1.03 18.62
CA MET A 162 0.27 1.32 19.07
C MET A 162 0.91 2.47 18.29
N ASN A 163 0.12 3.25 17.53
CA ASN A 163 0.58 4.36 16.69
C ASN A 163 1.57 3.95 15.59
N ILE A 164 1.51 2.71 15.13
CA ILE A 164 2.29 2.18 14.03
C ILE A 164 1.34 1.93 12.86
N TYR A 165 1.65 2.51 11.70
CA TYR A 165 0.86 2.42 10.49
C TYR A 165 1.71 1.85 9.37
N HIS A 166 1.25 0.76 8.75
CA HIS A 166 1.99 0.10 7.66
C HIS A 166 2.05 1.00 6.42
N ASN A 167 0.94 1.68 6.14
CA ASN A 167 0.84 2.73 5.12
C ASN A 167 1.07 2.27 3.66
N ASP A 168 1.17 0.96 3.41
CA ASP A 168 1.24 0.37 2.06
C ASP A 168 0.59 -1.02 2.00
N ILE A 169 -0.52 -1.21 2.75
CA ILE A 169 -1.27 -2.46 2.71
C ILE A 169 -1.95 -2.58 1.34
N LYS A 170 -1.75 -3.72 0.69
CA LYS A 170 -2.34 -4.12 -0.59
C LYS A 170 -2.15 -5.62 -0.79
N ASP A 171 -2.84 -6.18 -1.76
CA ASP A 171 -2.81 -7.60 -2.14
C ASP A 171 -1.40 -8.18 -2.30
N SER A 172 -0.49 -7.43 -2.92
CA SER A 172 0.91 -7.86 -3.13
C SER A 172 1.80 -7.72 -1.89
N ASN A 173 1.33 -7.06 -0.83
CA ASN A 173 2.04 -6.91 0.45
C ASN A 173 1.42 -7.77 1.57
N ILE A 174 0.49 -8.65 1.23
CA ILE A 174 -0.07 -9.68 2.12
C ILE A 174 0.27 -11.05 1.54
N LEU A 175 0.98 -11.86 2.32
CA LEU A 175 1.31 -13.23 1.94
C LEU A 175 0.41 -14.22 2.63
N ILE A 176 0.05 -15.27 1.91
CA ILE A 176 -0.62 -16.45 2.45
C ILE A 176 0.32 -17.67 2.36
N ASP A 177 0.64 -18.22 3.53
CA ASP A 177 1.40 -19.47 3.67
C ASP A 177 0.39 -20.59 3.97
N TYR A 178 0.00 -21.29 2.93
CA TYR A 178 -0.98 -22.38 3.00
C TYR A 178 -0.27 -23.71 2.88
N LYS A 179 -0.11 -24.43 3.97
CA LYS A 179 0.43 -25.81 3.98
C LYS A 179 -0.68 -26.84 3.94
N ASN A 180 -1.70 -26.66 4.78
CA ASN A 180 -2.92 -27.47 4.83
C ASN A 180 -4.03 -26.67 5.51
N HIS A 181 -5.25 -27.22 5.67
CA HIS A 181 -6.39 -26.52 6.26
C HIS A 181 -6.18 -26.04 7.71
N HIS A 182 -5.28 -26.69 8.46
CA HIS A 182 -5.00 -26.34 9.86
C HIS A 182 -3.79 -25.42 10.02
N ASP A 183 -2.90 -25.37 9.02
CA ASP A 183 -1.69 -24.54 9.05
C ASP A 183 -1.73 -23.52 7.90
N VAL A 184 -2.45 -22.42 8.16
CA VAL A 184 -2.58 -21.28 7.25
C VAL A 184 -2.25 -20.01 8.00
N LYS A 185 -1.26 -19.25 7.50
CA LYS A 185 -0.87 -17.95 8.02
C LYS A 185 -1.06 -16.87 6.94
N VAL A 186 -1.56 -15.71 7.35
CA VAL A 186 -1.69 -14.53 6.48
C VAL A 186 -0.94 -13.37 7.11
N ARG A 187 0.11 -12.90 6.43
CA ARG A 187 1.10 -12.00 7.04
C ARG A 187 1.42 -10.80 6.17
N LEU A 188 1.56 -9.64 6.81
CA LEU A 188 2.05 -8.42 6.18
C LEU A 188 3.56 -8.47 5.94
N ILE A 189 3.98 -7.88 4.80
CA ILE A 189 5.37 -7.70 4.38
C ILE A 189 5.58 -6.29 3.82
N ASP A 190 6.84 -5.94 3.51
CA ASP A 190 7.27 -4.68 2.86
C ASP A 190 6.99 -3.42 3.71
N TRP A 191 7.71 -3.32 4.82
CA TRP A 191 7.59 -2.29 5.85
C TRP A 191 8.28 -0.95 5.51
N GLY A 192 8.75 -0.79 4.29
CA GLY A 192 9.55 0.37 3.87
C GLY A 192 8.82 1.72 3.93
N LEU A 193 7.49 1.73 4.03
CA LEU A 193 6.67 2.94 4.15
C LEU A 193 6.02 3.10 5.53
N THR A 194 6.39 2.26 6.49
CA THR A 194 5.82 2.31 7.85
C THR A 194 6.05 3.66 8.51
N VAL A 195 5.04 4.12 9.22
CA VAL A 195 5.04 5.37 9.99
C VAL A 195 4.75 5.04 11.45
N HIS A 196 5.58 5.59 12.34
CA HIS A 196 5.24 5.70 13.76
C HIS A 196 4.82 7.15 14.02
N TYR A 197 3.57 7.35 14.41
CA TYR A 197 2.99 8.68 14.52
C TYR A 197 2.01 8.77 15.70
N ILE A 198 2.28 9.67 16.62
CA ILE A 198 1.43 9.94 17.78
C ILE A 198 0.58 11.18 17.48
N PRO A 199 -0.76 11.04 17.42
CA PRO A 199 -1.67 12.15 17.14
C PRO A 199 -1.44 13.33 18.08
N PHE A 200 -1.61 14.53 17.59
CA PHE A 200 -1.52 15.81 18.31
C PHE A 200 -0.15 16.12 18.97
N LYS A 201 0.82 15.17 18.95
CA LYS A 201 2.15 15.38 19.54
C LYS A 201 3.20 15.82 18.51
N ASN A 202 3.10 15.37 17.27
CA ASN A 202 4.08 15.69 16.24
C ASN A 202 3.68 16.98 15.51
N GLU A 203 4.59 17.93 15.34
CA GLU A 203 4.30 19.20 14.65
C GLU A 203 4.28 19.08 13.12
N ILE A 204 5.01 18.11 12.56
CA ILE A 204 5.21 17.96 11.12
C ILE A 204 4.54 16.66 10.64
N PHE A 205 3.88 16.71 9.49
CA PHE A 205 3.38 15.51 8.83
C PHE A 205 4.49 14.50 8.56
N PRO A 206 4.29 13.21 8.84
CA PRO A 206 5.27 12.17 8.58
C PRO A 206 5.75 12.17 7.13
N LYS A 207 7.06 11.98 6.92
CA LYS A 207 7.68 11.99 5.59
C LYS A 207 6.98 11.05 4.60
N HIS A 208 6.55 9.87 5.05
CA HIS A 208 5.89 8.87 4.21
C HIS A 208 4.42 9.19 3.90
N TRP A 209 3.83 10.21 4.51
CA TRP A 209 2.52 10.75 4.13
C TRP A 209 2.67 12.01 3.27
N ARG A 210 3.69 12.84 3.55
CA ARG A 210 3.97 14.01 2.71
C ARG A 210 4.43 13.59 1.30
N ASN A 211 4.07 14.36 0.33
CA ASN A 211 4.61 14.23 -1.04
C ASN A 211 4.30 12.87 -1.72
N ARG A 212 3.25 12.16 -1.31
CA ARG A 212 2.81 10.94 -2.00
C ARG A 212 2.02 11.28 -3.26
N PRO A 213 2.27 10.60 -4.39
CA PRO A 213 1.38 10.66 -5.55
C PRO A 213 0.03 10.02 -5.21
N LEU A 214 -0.96 10.17 -6.08
CA LEU A 214 -2.22 9.43 -5.98
C LEU A 214 -1.95 7.92 -5.98
N GLN A 215 -2.52 7.22 -5.01
CA GLN A 215 -2.38 5.78 -4.84
C GLN A 215 -3.76 5.12 -4.66
N PHE A 216 -3.85 3.83 -5.03
CA PHE A 216 -5.10 3.08 -4.93
C PHE A 216 -5.32 2.45 -3.55
N ASN A 217 -4.26 2.32 -2.76
CA ASN A 217 -4.24 1.59 -1.49
C ASN A 217 -4.10 2.48 -0.25
N VAL A 218 -4.24 3.78 -0.41
CA VAL A 218 -4.39 4.75 0.68
C VAL A 218 -5.46 5.76 0.33
N PRO A 219 -6.13 6.39 1.31
CA PRO A 219 -7.16 7.40 1.05
C PRO A 219 -6.64 8.52 0.14
N PHE A 220 -7.47 8.98 -0.80
CA PHE A 220 -7.08 10.06 -1.73
C PHE A 220 -6.65 11.33 -1.02
N SER A 221 -7.15 11.55 0.19
CA SER A 221 -6.79 12.68 1.05
C SER A 221 -5.29 12.77 1.41
N VAL A 222 -4.52 11.70 1.21
CA VAL A 222 -3.06 11.72 1.44
C VAL A 222 -2.37 12.84 0.64
N ILE A 223 -2.89 13.24 -0.51
CA ILE A 223 -2.31 14.33 -1.30
C ILE A 223 -2.58 15.72 -0.72
N LEU A 224 -3.43 15.85 0.29
CA LEU A 224 -3.67 17.11 1.01
C LEU A 224 -2.58 17.41 2.06
N PHE A 225 -1.76 16.42 2.45
CA PHE A 225 -0.71 16.59 3.45
C PHE A 225 0.59 17.13 2.84
N THR A 226 0.50 18.26 2.12
CA THR A 226 1.62 18.83 1.39
C THR A 226 1.68 20.35 1.59
N ASP A 227 2.90 20.92 1.57
CA ASP A 227 3.08 22.37 1.65
C ASP A 227 2.42 23.07 0.46
N MET A 228 2.44 22.43 -0.72
CA MET A 228 1.76 22.95 -1.91
C MET A 228 0.25 23.11 -1.68
N PHE A 229 -0.40 22.11 -1.07
CA PHE A 229 -1.82 22.20 -0.75
C PHE A 229 -2.08 23.27 0.29
N TYR A 230 -1.34 23.24 1.39
CA TYR A 230 -1.46 24.22 2.47
C TYR A 230 -1.40 25.66 1.96
N ASN A 231 -0.36 26.00 1.20
CA ASN A 231 -0.18 27.33 0.66
C ASN A 231 -1.27 27.73 -0.33
N SER A 232 -1.60 26.82 -1.27
CA SER A 232 -2.63 27.09 -2.28
C SER A 232 -4.01 27.24 -1.65
N TYR A 233 -4.33 26.41 -0.66
CA TYR A 233 -5.63 26.43 0.00
C TYR A 233 -5.76 27.63 0.96
N SER A 234 -4.71 28.01 1.66
CA SER A 234 -4.70 29.24 2.46
C SER A 234 -4.97 30.48 1.61
N ASN A 235 -4.42 30.54 0.39
CA ASN A 235 -4.72 31.62 -0.54
C ASN A 235 -6.19 31.59 -1.01
N PHE A 236 -6.71 30.40 -1.37
CA PHE A 236 -8.12 30.23 -1.71
C PHE A 236 -9.04 30.70 -0.59
N LEU A 237 -8.74 30.38 0.66
CA LEU A 237 -9.54 30.81 1.80
C LEU A 237 -9.52 32.35 1.97
N LYS A 238 -8.34 32.99 1.79
CA LYS A 238 -8.19 34.47 1.82
C LYS A 238 -9.00 35.13 0.71
N GLU A 239 -8.90 34.65 -0.55
CA GLU A 239 -9.63 35.14 -1.69
C GLU A 239 -11.16 35.07 -1.52
N HIS A 240 -11.63 34.13 -0.67
CA HIS A 240 -13.06 33.96 -0.40
C HIS A 240 -13.48 34.48 0.98
N GLU A 241 -12.59 35.25 1.66
CA GLU A 241 -12.81 35.86 2.95
C GLU A 241 -13.18 34.88 4.08
N ILE A 242 -12.63 33.66 4.00
CA ILE A 242 -12.84 32.61 4.99
C ILE A 242 -11.67 32.64 5.99
N THR A 243 -11.98 33.00 7.23
CA THR A 243 -10.99 33.20 8.30
C THR A 243 -11.43 32.51 9.59
N ILE A 244 -10.61 32.60 10.63
CA ILE A 244 -10.93 32.10 11.98
C ILE A 244 -12.24 32.71 12.52
N ASN A 245 -12.58 33.94 12.14
CA ASN A 245 -13.79 34.63 12.58
C ASN A 245 -15.05 34.26 11.78
N THR A 246 -14.90 33.38 10.75
CA THR A 246 -16.03 32.97 9.91
C THR A 246 -16.97 32.06 10.70
N LYS A 247 -18.20 32.49 10.87
CA LYS A 247 -19.27 31.65 11.46
C LYS A 247 -19.64 30.52 10.49
N ASN A 248 -19.73 29.28 10.98
CA ASN A 248 -20.16 28.12 10.19
C ASN A 248 -19.36 27.90 8.90
N ILE A 249 -18.05 27.78 9.00
CA ILE A 249 -17.13 27.55 7.87
C ILE A 249 -17.64 26.46 6.93
N THR A 250 -18.11 25.34 7.47
CA THR A 250 -18.65 24.21 6.70
C THR A 250 -19.85 24.64 5.84
N VAL A 251 -20.77 25.45 6.34
CA VAL A 251 -21.92 25.93 5.58
C VAL A 251 -21.48 26.86 4.46
N LEU A 252 -20.55 27.77 4.76
CA LEU A 252 -20.01 28.69 3.75
C LEU A 252 -19.24 27.96 2.66
N LEU A 253 -18.41 26.95 3.00
CA LEU A 253 -17.73 26.15 2.00
C LEU A 253 -18.70 25.31 1.16
N LYS A 254 -19.79 24.82 1.74
CA LYS A 254 -20.87 24.16 0.97
C LYS A 254 -21.52 25.10 -0.03
N SER A 255 -21.80 26.34 0.32
CA SER A 255 -22.36 27.34 -0.60
C SER A 255 -21.38 27.70 -1.73
N LYS A 256 -20.08 27.67 -1.46
CA LYS A 256 -19.00 27.91 -2.45
C LYS A 256 -18.47 26.61 -3.10
N LYS A 257 -19.21 25.52 -3.06
CA LYS A 257 -18.76 24.17 -3.51
C LYS A 257 -18.27 24.16 -4.96
N SER A 258 -18.86 24.94 -5.87
CA SER A 258 -18.43 25.02 -7.27
C SER A 258 -17.02 25.60 -7.43
N TYR A 259 -16.69 26.65 -6.68
CA TYR A 259 -15.34 27.25 -6.64
C TYR A 259 -14.33 26.26 -6.05
N LEU A 260 -14.71 25.58 -4.96
CA LEU A 260 -13.87 24.58 -4.32
C LEU A 260 -13.60 23.37 -5.23
N ILE A 261 -14.58 22.90 -6.00
CA ILE A 261 -14.39 21.88 -7.04
C ILE A 261 -13.36 22.32 -8.07
N THR A 262 -13.44 23.56 -8.54
CA THR A 262 -12.49 24.13 -9.51
C THR A 262 -11.09 24.23 -8.91
N PHE A 263 -10.97 24.71 -7.70
CA PHE A 263 -9.72 24.77 -6.94
C PHE A 263 -9.07 23.37 -6.82
N ILE A 264 -9.82 22.37 -6.32
CA ILE A 264 -9.32 21.00 -6.14
C ILE A 264 -8.90 20.37 -7.48
N LYS A 265 -9.67 20.57 -8.56
CA LYS A 265 -9.28 20.12 -9.91
C LYS A 265 -7.93 20.70 -10.35
N ASN A 266 -7.71 21.99 -10.13
CA ASN A 266 -6.47 22.68 -10.49
C ASN A 266 -5.30 22.20 -9.60
N TYR A 267 -5.55 22.01 -8.31
CA TYR A 267 -4.57 21.42 -7.40
C TYR A 267 -4.13 20.03 -7.85
N ILE A 268 -5.06 19.11 -8.13
CA ILE A 268 -4.75 17.76 -8.61
C ILE A 268 -3.90 17.79 -9.88
N LYS A 269 -4.23 18.68 -10.84
CA LYS A 269 -3.43 18.85 -12.07
C LYS A 269 -1.99 19.27 -11.77
N LYS A 270 -1.79 20.26 -10.88
CA LYS A 270 -0.46 20.70 -10.44
C LYS A 270 0.29 19.58 -9.75
N TRP A 271 -0.37 18.85 -8.84
CA TRP A 271 0.21 17.73 -8.10
C TRP A 271 0.66 16.57 -9.00
N ILE A 272 -0.17 16.21 -10.00
CA ILE A 272 0.19 15.20 -11.01
C ILE A 272 1.38 15.65 -11.86
N LYS A 273 1.48 16.95 -12.21
CA LYS A 273 2.63 17.49 -12.93
C LYS A 273 3.91 17.37 -12.12
N GLU A 274 3.85 17.59 -10.81
CA GLU A 274 5.01 17.54 -9.92
C GLU A 274 5.42 16.11 -9.54
N ARG A 275 4.46 15.25 -9.20
CA ARG A 275 4.72 13.91 -8.62
C ARG A 275 4.42 12.75 -9.57
N GLY A 276 3.90 13.03 -10.75
CA GLY A 276 3.46 12.02 -11.71
C GLY A 276 2.07 11.47 -11.39
N LEU A 277 1.61 10.58 -12.27
CA LEU A 277 0.27 9.98 -12.19
C LEU A 277 0.08 9.01 -11.02
N GLY A 278 1.17 8.58 -10.36
CA GLY A 278 1.09 7.54 -9.34
C GLY A 278 0.38 6.29 -9.85
N HIS A 279 -0.65 5.85 -9.13
CA HIS A 279 -1.45 4.68 -9.48
C HIS A 279 -2.75 5.02 -10.25
N TYR A 280 -2.84 6.20 -10.87
CA TYR A 280 -4.07 6.66 -11.53
C TYR A 280 -4.65 5.66 -12.55
N LYS A 281 -3.79 4.97 -13.31
CA LYS A 281 -4.24 3.92 -14.25
C LYS A 281 -4.91 2.76 -13.53
N TYR A 282 -4.39 2.36 -12.37
CA TYR A 282 -4.97 1.28 -11.58
C TYR A 282 -6.27 1.71 -10.89
N ILE A 283 -6.34 2.94 -10.39
CA ILE A 283 -7.58 3.55 -9.88
C ILE A 283 -8.67 3.55 -10.97
N ASN A 284 -8.34 3.96 -12.20
CA ASN A 284 -9.25 3.87 -13.34
C ASN A 284 -9.76 2.43 -13.59
N LYS A 285 -8.87 1.42 -13.49
CA LYS A 285 -9.25 0.01 -13.66
C LYS A 285 -10.25 -0.41 -12.59
N ILE A 286 -9.99 -0.08 -11.33
CA ILE A 286 -10.89 -0.40 -10.21
C ILE A 286 -12.26 0.25 -10.43
N ILE A 287 -12.31 1.53 -10.74
CA ILE A 287 -13.56 2.27 -10.97
C ILE A 287 -14.30 1.71 -12.20
N TYR A 288 -13.58 1.33 -13.25
CA TYR A 288 -14.17 0.64 -14.39
C TYR A 288 -14.88 -0.64 -13.95
N CYS A 289 -14.22 -1.54 -13.24
CA CYS A 289 -14.83 -2.80 -12.78
C CYS A 289 -16.04 -2.57 -11.86
N LEU A 290 -16.04 -1.50 -11.07
CA LEU A 290 -17.14 -1.16 -10.16
C LEU A 290 -18.36 -0.59 -10.88
N PHE A 291 -18.18 0.17 -11.95
CA PHE A 291 -19.24 0.99 -12.56
C PHE A 291 -19.50 0.69 -14.04
N ILE A 292 -18.89 -0.36 -14.63
CA ILE A 292 -19.02 -0.64 -16.08
C ILE A 292 -20.48 -0.81 -16.54
N HIS A 293 -21.32 -1.45 -15.72
CA HIS A 293 -22.74 -1.64 -16.07
C HIS A 293 -23.52 -0.32 -16.11
N ASP A 294 -22.97 0.73 -15.50
CA ASP A 294 -23.59 2.06 -15.43
C ASP A 294 -22.99 3.01 -16.49
N ILE A 295 -21.99 2.56 -17.28
CA ILE A 295 -21.21 3.44 -18.16
C ILE A 295 -21.11 2.85 -19.58
N LYS A 296 -21.56 3.63 -20.55
CA LYS A 296 -21.60 3.24 -21.96
C LYS A 296 -20.29 3.45 -22.74
N ASN A 297 -19.30 4.20 -22.20
CA ASN A 297 -18.10 4.61 -22.94
C ASN A 297 -16.87 4.72 -22.04
N ILE A 298 -15.71 4.23 -22.49
CA ILE A 298 -14.41 4.28 -21.77
C ILE A 298 -13.97 5.72 -21.43
N LYS A 299 -14.29 6.73 -22.27
CA LYS A 299 -14.02 8.13 -21.95
C LYS A 299 -14.74 8.58 -20.68
N GLN A 300 -15.96 8.07 -20.44
CA GLN A 300 -16.74 8.39 -19.23
C GLN A 300 -16.09 7.85 -17.96
N ILE A 301 -15.34 6.74 -18.03
CA ILE A 301 -14.61 6.18 -16.87
C ILE A 301 -13.59 7.17 -16.33
N LYS A 302 -12.79 7.78 -17.21
CA LYS A 302 -11.80 8.78 -16.80
C LYS A 302 -12.46 10.01 -16.18
N GLN A 303 -13.59 10.44 -16.74
CA GLN A 303 -14.37 11.55 -16.18
C GLN A 303 -14.95 11.17 -14.80
N LEU A 304 -15.49 9.95 -14.66
CA LEU A 304 -16.03 9.45 -13.40
C LEU A 304 -14.92 9.32 -12.35
N THR A 305 -13.76 8.77 -12.70
CA THR A 305 -12.60 8.68 -11.80
C THR A 305 -12.22 10.06 -11.27
N ASN A 306 -12.07 11.05 -12.16
CA ASN A 306 -11.75 12.41 -11.77
C ASN A 306 -12.85 13.00 -10.86
N LYS A 307 -14.12 12.77 -11.18
CA LYS A 307 -15.26 13.24 -10.37
C LYS A 307 -15.23 12.62 -8.96
N ILE A 308 -14.97 11.32 -8.86
CA ILE A 308 -14.87 10.62 -7.57
C ILE A 308 -13.74 11.20 -6.72
N ILE A 309 -12.52 11.31 -7.28
CA ILE A 309 -11.36 11.84 -6.56
C ILE A 309 -11.61 13.28 -6.12
N VAL A 310 -12.10 14.13 -7.03
CA VAL A 310 -12.40 15.54 -6.71
C VAL A 310 -13.45 15.65 -5.62
N ASN A 311 -14.56 14.93 -5.75
CA ASN A 311 -15.64 14.97 -4.73
C ASN A 311 -15.14 14.47 -3.39
N TYR A 312 -14.33 13.39 -3.37
CA TYR A 312 -13.73 12.88 -2.13
C TYR A 312 -12.93 13.98 -1.41
N LEU A 313 -12.04 14.67 -2.13
CA LEU A 313 -11.20 15.72 -1.56
C LEU A 313 -12.01 16.94 -1.14
N VAL A 314 -13.00 17.34 -1.93
CA VAL A 314 -13.91 18.45 -1.63
C VAL A 314 -14.66 18.21 -0.33
N GLU A 315 -15.21 17.01 -0.14
CA GLU A 315 -15.93 16.66 1.11
C GLU A 315 -14.99 16.66 2.32
N VAL A 316 -13.75 16.14 2.18
CA VAL A 316 -12.76 16.24 3.26
C VAL A 316 -12.48 17.69 3.61
N VAL A 317 -12.21 18.54 2.63
CA VAL A 317 -11.88 19.95 2.86
C VAL A 317 -13.07 20.72 3.47
N ILE A 318 -14.29 20.50 3.01
CA ILE A 318 -15.50 21.13 3.57
C ILE A 318 -15.67 20.82 5.06
N ASN A 319 -15.42 19.57 5.47
CA ASN A 319 -15.69 19.14 6.83
C ASN A 319 -14.50 19.31 7.78
N PHE A 320 -13.27 19.51 7.26
CA PHE A 320 -12.05 19.58 8.07
C PHE A 320 -11.22 20.86 7.78
N THR A 321 -11.86 21.94 7.42
CA THR A 321 -11.24 23.28 7.38
C THR A 321 -11.38 23.90 8.76
N PHE A 322 -10.27 23.94 9.49
CA PHE A 322 -10.17 24.56 10.81
C PHE A 322 -9.01 25.56 10.83
N PHE A 323 -9.04 26.47 11.78
CA PHE A 323 -7.95 27.43 12.02
C PHE A 323 -7.36 27.21 13.41
N LYS A 324 -6.08 27.47 13.55
CA LYS A 324 -5.41 27.59 14.83
C LYS A 324 -5.71 28.93 15.47
N ASN A 325 -5.37 29.12 16.77
CA ASN A 325 -5.58 30.37 17.49
C ASN A 325 -4.84 31.57 16.88
N ASP A 326 -3.74 31.32 16.16
CA ASP A 326 -2.99 32.33 15.40
C ASP A 326 -3.61 32.69 14.03
N GLY A 327 -4.76 32.11 13.69
CA GLY A 327 -5.45 32.31 12.43
C GLY A 327 -4.87 31.51 11.26
N SER A 328 -3.84 30.71 11.48
CA SER A 328 -3.31 29.82 10.44
C SER A 328 -4.20 28.59 10.23
N LEU A 329 -4.20 28.05 9.00
CA LEU A 329 -4.97 26.85 8.65
C LEU A 329 -4.49 25.63 9.44
N ASN A 330 -5.42 24.92 10.07
CA ASN A 330 -5.14 23.65 10.76
C ASN A 330 -5.49 22.45 9.87
N MET A 331 -4.49 21.90 9.19
CA MET A 331 -4.65 20.68 8.37
C MET A 331 -4.52 19.39 9.17
N ARG A 332 -4.22 19.46 10.45
CA ARG A 332 -3.95 18.27 11.29
C ARG A 332 -5.20 17.59 11.79
N GLU A 333 -6.28 18.34 11.94
CA GLU A 333 -7.52 17.81 12.52
C GLU A 333 -7.96 16.53 11.77
N TYR A 334 -8.02 16.59 10.44
CA TYR A 334 -8.37 15.41 9.65
C TYR A 334 -7.34 14.27 9.76
N LEU A 335 -6.04 14.60 9.78
CA LEU A 335 -4.99 13.60 9.93
C LEU A 335 -5.14 12.86 11.26
N ASP A 336 -5.26 13.63 12.35
CA ASP A 336 -5.17 13.12 13.72
C ASP A 336 -6.46 12.45 14.19
N THR A 337 -7.62 12.79 13.60
CA THR A 337 -8.91 12.24 14.01
C THR A 337 -9.51 11.21 13.06
N ILE A 338 -9.19 11.27 11.77
CA ILE A 338 -9.79 10.38 10.77
C ILE A 338 -8.75 9.55 10.02
N PHE A 339 -7.76 10.22 9.38
CA PHE A 339 -6.86 9.55 8.44
C PHE A 339 -6.08 8.40 9.09
N ILE A 340 -5.56 8.58 10.29
CA ILE A 340 -4.81 7.56 11.02
C ILE A 340 -5.63 6.31 11.30
N HIS A 341 -6.95 6.45 11.48
CA HIS A 341 -7.84 5.32 11.75
C HIS A 341 -8.26 4.56 10.49
N ILE A 342 -8.10 5.17 9.33
CA ILE A 342 -8.58 4.56 8.07
C ILE A 342 -7.47 4.16 7.11
N VAL A 343 -6.23 4.65 7.25
CA VAL A 343 -5.19 4.47 6.23
C VAL A 343 -4.86 3.00 5.96
N ASP A 344 -4.67 2.19 6.98
CA ASP A 344 -4.36 0.77 6.84
C ASP A 344 -5.61 -0.07 6.57
N ILE A 345 -6.78 0.33 7.11
CA ILE A 345 -8.06 -0.31 6.82
C ILE A 345 -8.42 -0.11 5.33
N TYR A 346 -8.17 1.07 4.77
CA TYR A 346 -8.36 1.34 3.35
C TYR A 346 -7.53 0.37 2.49
N GLY A 347 -6.24 0.23 2.82
CA GLY A 347 -5.34 -0.71 2.15
C GLY A 347 -5.78 -2.17 2.31
N PHE A 348 -6.27 -2.54 3.49
CA PHE A 348 -6.81 -3.87 3.75
C PHE A 348 -8.06 -4.15 2.89
N ILE A 349 -9.01 -3.23 2.84
CA ILE A 349 -10.24 -3.39 2.04
C ILE A 349 -9.88 -3.56 0.56
N ILE A 350 -9.02 -2.72 0.01
CA ILE A 350 -8.66 -2.80 -1.42
C ILE A 350 -7.85 -4.07 -1.75
N SER A 351 -7.22 -4.73 -0.78
CA SER A 351 -6.54 -6.00 -1.01
C SER A 351 -7.46 -7.14 -1.45
N TYR A 352 -8.78 -6.98 -1.29
CA TYR A 352 -9.80 -7.88 -1.85
C TYR A 352 -10.14 -7.60 -3.32
N PHE A 353 -9.55 -6.58 -3.94
CA PHE A 353 -9.87 -6.24 -5.32
C PHE A 353 -9.58 -7.39 -6.31
N PRO A 354 -8.50 -8.21 -6.17
CA PRO A 354 -8.30 -9.37 -7.04
C PRO A 354 -9.44 -10.39 -6.99
N LEU A 355 -10.08 -10.60 -5.83
CA LEU A 355 -11.27 -11.46 -5.72
C LEU A 355 -12.49 -10.84 -6.44
N TYR A 356 -12.68 -9.53 -6.27
CA TYR A 356 -13.73 -8.80 -6.94
C TYR A 356 -13.54 -8.84 -8.47
N GLU A 357 -12.32 -8.62 -8.95
CA GLU A 357 -11.96 -8.67 -10.36
C GLU A 357 -12.17 -10.07 -10.95
N LEU A 358 -11.78 -11.13 -10.22
CA LEU A 358 -12.05 -12.52 -10.62
C LEU A 358 -13.55 -12.77 -10.82
N PHE A 359 -14.38 -12.29 -9.88
CA PHE A 359 -15.84 -12.41 -10.02
C PHE A 359 -16.39 -11.54 -11.14
N TYR A 360 -15.87 -10.35 -11.33
CA TYR A 360 -16.23 -9.47 -12.42
C TYR A 360 -15.98 -10.13 -13.80
N GLU A 361 -14.78 -10.69 -14.00
CA GLU A 361 -14.40 -11.36 -15.24
C GLU A 361 -15.24 -12.63 -15.55
N ASN A 362 -15.76 -13.27 -14.50
CA ASN A 362 -16.58 -14.49 -14.62
C ASN A 362 -18.04 -14.26 -14.25
N PHE A 363 -18.55 -13.03 -14.37
CA PHE A 363 -19.85 -12.62 -13.84
C PHE A 363 -21.00 -13.53 -14.25
N ASN A 364 -21.07 -13.92 -15.53
CA ASN A 364 -22.16 -14.76 -16.07
C ASN A 364 -22.12 -16.22 -15.56
N SER A 365 -21.04 -16.66 -14.94
CA SER A 365 -20.87 -18.02 -14.41
C SER A 365 -20.89 -18.08 -12.89
N LEU A 366 -21.16 -16.96 -12.21
CA LEU A 366 -21.22 -16.90 -10.76
C LEU A 366 -22.47 -17.62 -10.23
N ASN A 367 -22.29 -18.48 -9.23
CA ASN A 367 -23.42 -19.01 -8.48
C ASN A 367 -23.98 -17.95 -7.49
N GLU A 368 -25.13 -18.23 -6.87
CA GLU A 368 -25.81 -17.29 -5.96
C GLU A 368 -24.94 -16.79 -4.83
N LYS A 369 -24.13 -17.68 -4.19
CA LYS A 369 -23.22 -17.31 -3.08
C LYS A 369 -22.12 -16.36 -3.56
N GLN A 370 -21.54 -16.65 -4.71
CA GLN A 370 -20.49 -15.81 -5.31
C GLN A 370 -21.06 -14.45 -5.73
N LEU A 371 -22.28 -14.43 -6.32
CA LEU A 371 -22.96 -13.19 -6.68
C LEU A 371 -23.26 -12.33 -5.45
N LEU A 372 -23.66 -12.94 -4.33
CA LEU A 372 -23.85 -12.22 -3.07
C LEU A 372 -22.54 -11.59 -2.55
N ILE A 373 -21.43 -12.35 -2.58
CA ILE A 373 -20.11 -11.84 -2.18
C ILE A 373 -19.68 -10.69 -3.11
N PHE A 374 -19.85 -10.84 -4.41
CA PHE A 374 -19.54 -9.80 -5.39
C PHE A 374 -20.31 -8.50 -5.10
N LYS A 375 -21.62 -8.58 -4.87
CA LYS A 375 -22.46 -7.42 -4.51
C LYS A 375 -22.01 -6.77 -3.19
N LYS A 376 -21.68 -7.58 -2.17
CA LYS A 376 -21.18 -7.08 -0.87
C LYS A 376 -19.83 -6.38 -1.03
N LEU A 377 -18.88 -6.97 -1.76
CA LEU A 377 -17.57 -6.34 -2.02
C LEU A 377 -17.74 -5.01 -2.78
N LYS A 378 -18.61 -4.98 -3.83
CA LYS A 378 -18.93 -3.73 -4.55
C LYS A 378 -19.43 -2.65 -3.59
N LYS A 379 -20.38 -2.99 -2.71
CA LYS A 379 -20.92 -2.06 -1.71
C LYS A 379 -19.83 -1.54 -0.76
N ILE A 380 -19.00 -2.44 -0.22
CA ILE A 380 -17.90 -2.09 0.67
C ILE A 380 -16.92 -1.14 -0.02
N PHE A 381 -16.49 -1.45 -1.25
CA PHE A 381 -15.57 -0.59 -2.00
C PHE A 381 -16.14 0.81 -2.24
N ILE A 382 -17.40 0.91 -2.65
CA ILE A 382 -18.04 2.21 -2.88
C ILE A 382 -18.16 3.01 -1.58
N GLU A 383 -18.60 2.38 -0.50
CA GLU A 383 -18.88 3.08 0.76
C GLU A 383 -17.62 3.43 1.56
N PHE A 384 -16.59 2.58 1.54
CA PHE A 384 -15.39 2.78 2.37
C PHE A 384 -14.18 3.35 1.65
N LEU A 385 -14.07 3.16 0.32
CA LEU A 385 -12.92 3.67 -0.44
C LEU A 385 -13.23 4.96 -1.19
N TYR A 386 -14.46 5.12 -1.70
CA TYR A 386 -14.79 6.22 -2.61
C TYR A 386 -15.74 7.27 -2.00
N LYS A 387 -16.25 7.03 -0.82
CA LYS A 387 -16.88 8.05 0.02
C LYS A 387 -15.92 8.40 1.17
N PRO A 388 -15.59 9.67 1.39
CA PRO A 388 -14.71 10.04 2.49
C PRO A 388 -15.38 9.79 3.83
N ARG A 389 -14.62 9.28 4.78
CA ARG A 389 -15.02 9.28 6.19
C ARG A 389 -14.89 10.70 6.73
N ILE A 390 -15.92 11.16 7.39
CA ILE A 390 -16.01 12.48 8.04
C ILE A 390 -16.32 12.36 9.53
N GLN A 391 -16.58 11.13 9.99
CA GLN A 391 -16.73 10.76 11.40
C GLN A 391 -16.06 9.41 11.65
N VAL A 392 -15.54 9.20 12.83
CA VAL A 392 -14.95 7.93 13.30
C VAL A 392 -16.04 6.95 13.69
#